data_983592e2f18a026a1727d6536dc52b20
#
_entry.id   983592e2f18a026a1727d6536dc52b20
#
_cell.length_a   1.000
_cell.length_b   1.000
_cell.length_c   1.000
_cell.angle_alpha   90.00
_cell.angle_beta   90.00
_cell.angle_gamma   90.00
#
_symmetry.space_group_name_H-M   'P 1'
#
loop_
_entity.id
_entity.type
_entity.pdbx_description
1 polymer ?
#
loop_
_entity_poly.entity_id
_entity_poly.type
_entity_poly.pdbx_seq_one_letter_code
_entity_poly.pdbx_strand_id
1 'polypeptide(L)'
;MKLNIKYDINMACKVILQEHMDKLGIPYEISGMNEIQLTGQVSPDQYKALEDSIIKYGIEIIDNPKNAIVQKIKEVIIEMVFKEDKLPESKISAYISDKLNLSHSYLSKIFSEITYSSIENFIILQRIERAKQLIVEENLTLTEVAWKLNYSSTAHLSNQFKKTTGLTPTQFQRIVQKRNNLVYS
;
A
#
# COMPACT_ATOMS: atom_id res chain seq x y z
N MET A 1 19.23 -14.81 -24.14
CA MET A 1 18.35 -15.41 -23.12
C MET A 1 17.63 -14.27 -22.42
N LYS A 2 16.29 -14.29 -22.34
CA LYS A 2 15.50 -13.30 -21.58
C LYS A 2 14.98 -13.97 -20.33
N LEU A 3 15.13 -13.31 -19.17
CA LEU A 3 14.57 -13.74 -17.89
C LEU A 3 13.41 -12.83 -17.51
N ASN A 4 12.26 -13.41 -17.21
CA ASN A 4 11.12 -12.70 -16.63
C ASN A 4 11.19 -12.90 -15.12
N ILE A 5 11.30 -11.80 -14.37
CA ILE A 5 11.50 -11.83 -12.92
C ILE A 5 10.27 -11.20 -12.26
N LYS A 6 9.69 -11.91 -11.29
CA LYS A 6 8.71 -11.37 -10.35
C LYS A 6 9.41 -11.18 -9.00
N TYR A 7 9.20 -10.05 -8.36
CA TYR A 7 9.76 -9.76 -7.04
C TYR A 7 8.67 -9.23 -6.08
N ASP A 8 8.87 -9.53 -4.80
CA ASP A 8 8.12 -8.94 -3.70
C ASP A 8 8.96 -7.80 -3.12
N ILE A 9 8.52 -6.57 -3.36
CA ILE A 9 9.26 -5.37 -2.95
C ILE A 9 9.38 -5.28 -1.41
N ASN A 10 8.34 -5.69 -0.67
CA ASN A 10 8.37 -5.63 0.78
C ASN A 10 9.39 -6.61 1.36
N MET A 11 9.42 -7.83 0.81
CA MET A 11 10.42 -8.83 1.21
C MET A 11 11.83 -8.38 0.85
N ALA A 12 12.03 -7.83 -0.36
CA ALA A 12 13.33 -7.33 -0.79
C ALA A 12 13.84 -6.20 0.10
N CYS A 13 13.00 -5.20 0.41
CA CYS A 13 13.36 -4.11 1.33
C CYS A 13 13.71 -4.63 2.72
N LYS A 14 12.96 -5.59 3.24
CA LYS A 14 13.22 -6.20 4.55
C LYS A 14 14.59 -6.89 4.59
N VAL A 15 14.92 -7.69 3.59
CA VAL A 15 16.22 -8.38 3.49
C VAL A 15 17.36 -7.37 3.41
N ILE A 16 17.23 -6.34 2.57
CA ILE A 16 18.23 -5.27 2.45
C ILE A 16 18.47 -4.60 3.81
N LEU A 17 17.42 -4.23 4.52
CA LEU A 17 17.54 -3.61 5.84
C LEU A 17 18.24 -4.52 6.84
N GLN A 18 17.87 -5.80 6.90
CA GLN A 18 18.51 -6.79 7.78
C GLN A 18 20.01 -6.90 7.50
N GLU A 19 20.39 -7.13 6.23
CA GLU A 19 21.79 -7.24 5.82
C GLU A 19 22.64 -6.03 6.21
N HIS A 20 22.07 -4.80 6.04
CA HIS A 20 22.80 -3.58 6.37
C HIS A 20 22.91 -3.35 7.87
N MET A 21 21.87 -3.66 8.64
CA MET A 21 21.90 -3.54 10.10
C MET A 21 22.84 -4.57 10.72
N ASP A 22 22.79 -5.82 10.27
CA ASP A 22 23.71 -6.88 10.70
C ASP A 22 25.17 -6.52 10.41
N LYS A 23 25.44 -6.01 9.20
CA LYS A 23 26.77 -5.56 8.79
C LYS A 23 27.33 -4.42 9.64
N LEU A 24 26.45 -3.52 10.10
CA LEU A 24 26.83 -2.39 10.96
C LEU A 24 26.81 -2.74 12.46
N GLY A 25 26.44 -3.97 12.82
CA GLY A 25 26.33 -4.41 14.21
C GLY A 25 25.25 -3.67 14.99
N ILE A 26 24.19 -3.22 14.32
CA ILE A 26 23.06 -2.53 14.94
C ILE A 26 22.08 -3.58 15.48
N PRO A 27 21.81 -3.64 16.78
CA PRO A 27 20.85 -4.58 17.34
C PRO A 27 19.41 -4.09 17.09
N TYR A 28 18.54 -4.99 16.57
CA TYR A 28 17.18 -4.63 16.18
C TYR A 28 16.21 -5.79 16.31
N GLU A 29 14.92 -5.46 16.38
CA GLU A 29 13.78 -6.36 16.21
C GLU A 29 12.84 -5.80 15.14
N ILE A 30 12.28 -6.66 14.30
CA ILE A 30 11.29 -6.26 13.29
C ILE A 30 9.91 -6.39 13.92
N SER A 31 9.27 -5.25 14.19
CA SER A 31 7.97 -5.17 14.85
C SER A 31 6.78 -5.06 13.89
N GLY A 32 7.04 -4.84 12.58
CA GLY A 32 6.00 -4.67 11.56
C GLY A 32 6.51 -4.75 10.14
N MET A 33 5.67 -4.41 9.17
CA MET A 33 6.04 -4.45 7.76
C MET A 33 7.12 -3.40 7.42
N ASN A 34 7.04 -2.20 8.01
CA ASN A 34 7.94 -1.06 7.80
C ASN A 34 8.42 -0.46 9.13
N GLU A 35 8.43 -1.24 10.20
CA GLU A 35 8.83 -0.78 11.52
C GLU A 35 9.91 -1.70 12.10
N ILE A 36 11.05 -1.08 12.42
CA ILE A 36 12.19 -1.73 13.06
C ILE A 36 12.40 -1.05 14.39
N GLN A 37 12.42 -1.83 15.45
CA GLN A 37 12.77 -1.36 16.79
C GLN A 37 14.24 -1.62 17.05
N LEU A 38 14.99 -0.56 17.35
CA LEU A 38 16.37 -0.69 17.81
C LEU A 38 16.36 -1.19 19.26
N THR A 39 17.04 -2.31 19.52
CA THR A 39 17.05 -2.98 20.85
C THR A 39 18.28 -2.62 21.67
N GLY A 40 19.16 -1.74 21.15
CA GLY A 40 20.37 -1.28 21.83
C GLY A 40 20.74 0.15 21.49
N GLN A 41 21.88 0.58 22.03
CA GLN A 41 22.43 1.90 21.71
C GLN A 41 23.06 1.87 20.32
N VAL A 42 22.68 2.84 19.49
CA VAL A 42 23.23 3.04 18.15
C VAL A 42 23.97 4.37 18.15
N SER A 43 25.22 4.37 17.74
CA SER A 43 25.98 5.60 17.64
C SER A 43 25.50 6.47 16.48
N PRO A 44 25.71 7.80 16.54
CA PRO A 44 25.38 8.69 15.41
C PRO A 44 26.07 8.28 14.11
N ASP A 45 27.28 7.74 14.18
CA ASP A 45 28.02 7.27 13.00
C ASP A 45 27.40 6.01 12.41
N GLN A 46 26.96 5.05 13.25
CA GLN A 46 26.25 3.86 12.79
C GLN A 46 24.90 4.23 12.16
N TYR A 47 24.16 5.15 12.78
CA TYR A 47 22.88 5.62 12.25
C TYR A 47 23.05 6.26 10.87
N LYS A 48 24.02 7.17 10.74
CA LYS A 48 24.34 7.81 9.47
C LYS A 48 24.82 6.81 8.40
N ALA A 49 25.68 5.87 8.79
CA ALA A 49 26.15 4.82 7.89
C ALA A 49 25.00 3.91 7.40
N LEU A 50 24.02 3.64 8.26
CA LEU A 50 22.80 2.91 7.87
C LEU A 50 22.01 3.73 6.84
N GLU A 51 21.67 4.99 7.15
CA GLU A 51 20.93 5.89 6.26
C GLU A 51 21.59 5.99 4.89
N ASP A 52 22.90 6.30 4.83
CA ASP A 52 23.68 6.39 3.59
C ASP A 52 23.72 5.06 2.80
N SER A 53 23.67 3.94 3.51
CA SER A 53 23.74 2.62 2.88
C SER A 53 22.43 2.14 2.26
N ILE A 54 21.28 2.58 2.79
CA ILE A 54 19.95 2.12 2.35
C ILE A 54 19.28 3.07 1.36
N ILE A 55 19.65 4.36 1.35
CA ILE A 55 19.05 5.38 0.46
C ILE A 55 19.21 5.03 -1.02
N LYS A 56 20.30 4.38 -1.40
CA LYS A 56 20.56 3.91 -2.77
C LYS A 56 19.57 2.86 -3.27
N TYR A 57 18.84 2.23 -2.36
CA TYR A 57 17.75 1.29 -2.66
C TYR A 57 16.38 1.94 -2.62
N GLY A 58 16.30 3.27 -2.41
CA GLY A 58 15.06 4.01 -2.24
C GLY A 58 14.39 3.77 -0.88
N ILE A 59 15.17 3.34 0.12
CA ILE A 59 14.70 3.16 1.50
C ILE A 59 15.11 4.38 2.30
N GLU A 60 14.17 5.04 2.95
CA GLU A 60 14.39 6.24 3.76
C GLU A 60 13.94 6.01 5.20
N ILE A 61 14.74 6.50 6.16
CA ILE A 61 14.35 6.50 7.58
C ILE A 61 13.39 7.67 7.81
N ILE A 62 12.26 7.39 8.43
CA ILE A 62 11.22 8.39 8.71
C ILE A 62 11.39 8.89 10.14
N ASP A 63 12.10 9.99 10.32
CA ASP A 63 12.33 10.58 11.65
C ASP A 63 11.16 11.44 12.17
N ASN A 64 10.25 11.84 11.28
CA ASN A 64 9.10 12.65 11.68
C ASN A 64 7.95 11.77 12.18
N PRO A 65 7.55 11.88 13.47
CA PRO A 65 6.45 11.08 14.02
C PRO A 65 5.13 11.20 13.23
N LYS A 66 4.85 12.36 12.64
CA LYS A 66 3.66 12.55 11.81
C LYS A 66 3.75 11.75 10.51
N ASN A 67 4.91 11.72 9.87
CA ASN A 67 5.13 10.92 8.66
C ASN A 67 4.99 9.43 8.95
N ALA A 68 5.50 8.96 10.10
CA ALA A 68 5.32 7.58 10.54
C ALA A 68 3.82 7.21 10.73
N ILE A 69 3.04 8.11 11.33
CA ILE A 69 1.59 7.91 11.46
C ILE A 69 0.92 7.84 10.08
N VAL A 70 1.28 8.72 9.14
CA VAL A 70 0.73 8.69 7.77
C VAL A 70 1.08 7.38 7.06
N GLN A 71 2.30 6.87 7.24
CA GLN A 71 2.68 5.56 6.70
C GLN A 71 1.84 4.43 7.31
N LYS A 72 1.65 4.40 8.63
CA LYS A 72 0.76 3.42 9.30
C LYS A 72 -0.69 3.49 8.78
N ILE A 73 -1.22 4.69 8.54
CA ILE A 73 -2.55 4.86 7.91
C ILE A 73 -2.58 4.21 6.52
N LYS A 74 -1.59 4.48 5.68
CA LYS A 74 -1.51 3.90 4.33
C LYS A 74 -1.42 2.37 4.37
N GLU A 75 -0.60 1.83 5.27
CA GLU A 75 -0.44 0.38 5.46
C GLU A 75 -1.75 -0.30 5.87
N VAL A 76 -2.44 0.24 6.88
CA VAL A 76 -3.74 -0.28 7.32
C VAL A 76 -4.75 -0.28 6.17
N ILE A 77 -4.78 0.78 5.35
CA ILE A 77 -5.71 0.88 4.20
C ILE A 77 -5.33 -0.14 3.13
N ILE A 78 -4.05 -0.26 2.78
CA ILE A 78 -3.57 -1.22 1.78
C ILE A 78 -3.84 -2.65 2.26
N GLU A 79 -3.52 -2.97 3.51
CA GLU A 79 -3.78 -4.29 4.08
C GLU A 79 -5.27 -4.64 4.03
N MET A 80 -6.13 -3.72 4.47
CA MET A 80 -7.57 -3.87 4.43
C MET A 80 -8.10 -4.11 3.00
N VAL A 81 -7.60 -3.37 2.00
CA VAL A 81 -8.11 -3.45 0.62
C VAL A 81 -7.58 -4.67 -0.13
N PHE A 82 -6.35 -5.10 0.13
CA PHE A 82 -5.67 -6.12 -0.68
C PHE A 82 -5.59 -7.49 -0.03
N LYS A 83 -5.62 -7.58 1.31
CA LYS A 83 -5.45 -8.86 2.02
C LYS A 83 -6.75 -9.40 2.60
N GLU A 84 -7.73 -8.57 2.89
CA GLU A 84 -9.00 -9.05 3.42
C GLU A 84 -9.91 -9.55 2.29
N ASP A 85 -10.58 -10.70 2.52
CA ASP A 85 -11.51 -11.28 1.54
C ASP A 85 -12.71 -10.40 1.25
N LYS A 86 -13.13 -9.60 2.23
CA LYS A 86 -14.19 -8.60 2.13
C LYS A 86 -13.85 -7.41 3.02
N LEU A 87 -14.07 -6.21 2.49
CA LEU A 87 -13.90 -4.99 3.28
C LEU A 87 -14.81 -4.98 4.52
N PRO A 88 -14.37 -4.38 5.65
CA PRO A 88 -15.17 -4.30 6.87
C PRO A 88 -16.55 -3.69 6.61
N GLU A 89 -17.59 -4.25 7.22
CA GLU A 89 -18.95 -3.70 7.17
C GLU A 89 -19.09 -2.43 8.02
N SER A 90 -18.24 -2.29 9.04
CA SER A 90 -18.13 -1.07 9.84
C SER A 90 -17.60 0.09 8.99
N LYS A 91 -17.86 1.32 9.45
CA LYS A 91 -17.27 2.51 8.81
C LYS A 91 -15.74 2.36 8.81
N ILE A 92 -15.13 2.49 7.64
CA ILE A 92 -13.67 2.37 7.47
C ILE A 92 -12.92 3.33 8.38
N SER A 93 -13.48 4.51 8.65
CA SER A 93 -12.92 5.47 9.62
C SER A 93 -12.81 4.88 11.04
N ALA A 94 -13.79 4.12 11.50
CA ALA A 94 -13.74 3.44 12.78
C ALA A 94 -12.68 2.34 12.77
N TYR A 95 -12.65 1.52 11.71
CA TYR A 95 -11.65 0.46 11.55
C TYR A 95 -10.21 0.99 11.64
N ILE A 96 -9.91 2.09 10.93
CA ILE A 96 -8.56 2.70 10.96
C ILE A 96 -8.25 3.27 12.36
N SER A 97 -9.23 3.93 12.99
CA SER A 97 -9.08 4.50 14.33
C SER A 97 -8.80 3.43 15.38
N ASP A 98 -9.52 2.31 15.33
CA ASP A 98 -9.35 1.19 16.23
C ASP A 98 -7.99 0.50 16.04
N LYS A 99 -7.60 0.28 14.78
CA LYS A 99 -6.29 -0.34 14.45
C LYS A 99 -5.10 0.50 14.93
N LEU A 100 -5.21 1.83 14.83
CA LEU A 100 -4.12 2.74 15.18
C LEU A 100 -4.25 3.31 16.62
N ASN A 101 -5.35 3.03 17.30
CA ASN A 101 -5.67 3.57 18.62
C ASN A 101 -5.58 5.11 18.70
N LEU A 102 -6.04 5.79 17.62
CA LEU A 102 -6.04 7.23 17.48
C LEU A 102 -7.38 7.72 16.94
N SER A 103 -7.80 8.93 17.32
CA SER A 103 -9.06 9.48 16.84
C SER A 103 -9.03 9.75 15.34
N HIS A 104 -10.16 9.50 14.66
CA HIS A 104 -10.28 9.76 13.22
C HIS A 104 -9.99 11.22 12.86
N SER A 105 -10.43 12.17 13.69
CA SER A 105 -10.15 13.59 13.47
C SER A 105 -8.66 13.92 13.44
N TYR A 106 -7.89 13.32 14.35
CA TYR A 106 -6.44 13.47 14.37
C TYR A 106 -5.76 12.82 13.16
N LEU A 107 -6.14 11.59 12.82
CA LEU A 107 -5.62 10.87 11.66
C LEU A 107 -5.90 11.60 10.36
N SER A 108 -7.13 12.07 10.16
CA SER A 108 -7.54 12.82 8.97
C SER A 108 -6.78 14.13 8.82
N LYS A 109 -6.59 14.86 9.93
CA LYS A 109 -5.81 16.10 9.94
C LYS A 109 -4.36 15.87 9.51
N ILE A 110 -3.66 14.94 10.18
CA ILE A 110 -2.24 14.64 9.86
C ILE A 110 -2.10 14.13 8.44
N PHE A 111 -2.99 13.24 8.01
CA PHE A 111 -2.94 12.67 6.66
C PHE A 111 -3.07 13.76 5.60
N SER A 112 -4.04 14.67 5.76
CA SER A 112 -4.24 15.76 4.81
C SER A 112 -3.13 16.81 4.84
N GLU A 113 -2.56 17.12 6.00
CA GLU A 113 -1.41 18.03 6.13
C GLU A 113 -0.18 17.54 5.34
N ILE A 114 0.08 16.23 5.36
CA ILE A 114 1.30 15.65 4.75
C ILE A 114 1.09 15.22 3.31
N THR A 115 -0.09 14.64 2.98
CA THR A 115 -0.33 14.08 1.65
C THR A 115 -1.05 15.02 0.70
N TYR A 116 -1.55 16.15 1.19
CA TYR A 116 -2.43 17.07 0.45
C TYR A 116 -3.68 16.39 -0.12
N SER A 117 -4.10 15.27 0.51
CA SER A 117 -5.25 14.47 0.10
C SER A 117 -6.00 13.95 1.33
N SER A 118 -7.26 13.54 1.18
CA SER A 118 -7.99 12.92 2.28
C SER A 118 -7.75 11.40 2.37
N ILE A 119 -7.98 10.83 3.56
CA ILE A 119 -7.98 9.37 3.78
C ILE A 119 -9.00 8.71 2.85
N GLU A 120 -10.20 9.28 2.69
CA GLU A 120 -11.26 8.76 1.83
C GLU A 120 -10.82 8.69 0.38
N ASN A 121 -10.15 9.74 -0.11
CA ASN A 121 -9.61 9.74 -1.47
C ASN A 121 -8.53 8.66 -1.65
N PHE A 122 -7.66 8.48 -0.68
CA PHE A 122 -6.66 7.42 -0.72
C PHE A 122 -7.29 6.02 -0.74
N ILE A 123 -8.34 5.79 0.07
CA ILE A 123 -9.11 4.54 0.05
C ILE A 123 -9.72 4.29 -1.34
N ILE A 124 -10.32 5.32 -1.94
CA ILE A 124 -10.88 5.21 -3.30
C ILE A 124 -9.81 4.78 -4.30
N LEU A 125 -8.64 5.41 -4.27
CA LEU A 125 -7.53 5.05 -5.15
C LEU A 125 -7.10 3.60 -4.97
N GLN A 126 -6.92 3.14 -3.72
CA GLN A 126 -6.56 1.75 -3.44
C GLN A 126 -7.64 0.75 -3.90
N ARG A 127 -8.92 1.06 -3.68
CA ARG A 127 -10.03 0.22 -4.17
C ARG A 127 -10.04 0.11 -5.70
N ILE A 128 -9.74 1.20 -6.42
CA ILE A 128 -9.66 1.16 -7.88
C ILE A 128 -8.46 0.35 -8.35
N GLU A 129 -7.30 0.45 -7.70
CA GLU A 129 -6.15 -0.41 -8.00
C GLU A 129 -6.48 -1.89 -7.77
N ARG A 130 -7.13 -2.22 -6.65
CA ARG A 130 -7.58 -3.60 -6.39
C ARG A 130 -8.64 -4.07 -7.41
N ALA A 131 -9.57 -3.20 -7.82
CA ALA A 131 -10.54 -3.51 -8.86
C ALA A 131 -9.86 -3.89 -10.18
N LYS A 132 -8.80 -3.19 -10.58
CA LYS A 132 -8.01 -3.53 -11.78
C LYS A 132 -7.43 -4.94 -11.69
N GLN A 133 -6.85 -5.30 -10.54
CA GLN A 133 -6.29 -6.64 -10.33
C GLN A 133 -7.39 -7.72 -10.39
N LEU A 134 -8.49 -7.53 -9.67
CA LEU A 134 -9.61 -8.46 -9.62
C LEU A 134 -10.19 -8.72 -11.03
N ILE A 135 -10.31 -7.68 -11.85
CA ILE A 135 -10.83 -7.77 -13.22
C ILE A 135 -9.87 -8.51 -14.16
N VAL A 136 -8.55 -8.25 -14.02
CA VAL A 136 -7.54 -8.71 -15.00
C VAL A 136 -6.90 -10.03 -14.59
N GLU A 137 -6.53 -10.18 -13.31
CA GLU A 137 -5.78 -11.33 -12.81
C GLU A 137 -6.71 -12.44 -12.32
N GLU A 138 -7.79 -12.09 -11.62
CA GLU A 138 -8.74 -13.05 -11.06
C GLU A 138 -9.97 -13.27 -11.96
N ASN A 139 -10.10 -12.52 -13.07
CA ASN A 139 -11.22 -12.60 -14.03
C ASN A 139 -12.61 -12.49 -13.40
N LEU A 140 -12.74 -11.73 -12.30
CA LEU A 140 -14.02 -11.54 -11.63
C LEU A 140 -14.97 -10.66 -12.45
N THR A 141 -16.25 -10.94 -12.35
CA THR A 141 -17.30 -10.09 -12.90
C THR A 141 -17.39 -8.76 -12.15
N LEU A 142 -17.90 -7.71 -12.78
CA LEU A 142 -18.08 -6.42 -12.12
C LEU A 142 -18.99 -6.49 -10.89
N THR A 143 -19.92 -7.44 -10.86
CA THR A 143 -20.79 -7.68 -9.71
C THR A 143 -19.99 -8.22 -8.52
N GLU A 144 -19.15 -9.21 -8.75
CA GLU A 144 -18.26 -9.78 -7.72
C GLU A 144 -17.26 -8.75 -7.22
N VAL A 145 -16.66 -7.96 -8.13
CA VAL A 145 -15.74 -6.88 -7.76
C VAL A 145 -16.44 -5.81 -6.93
N ALA A 146 -17.64 -5.37 -7.31
CA ALA A 146 -18.41 -4.41 -6.56
C ALA A 146 -18.73 -4.93 -5.15
N TRP A 147 -19.10 -6.19 -5.02
CA TRP A 147 -19.39 -6.83 -3.74
C TRP A 147 -18.11 -6.93 -2.86
N LYS A 148 -17.02 -7.46 -3.41
CA LYS A 148 -15.73 -7.58 -2.67
C LYS A 148 -15.22 -6.23 -2.15
N LEU A 149 -15.34 -5.19 -2.97
CA LEU A 149 -14.85 -3.85 -2.64
C LEU A 149 -15.90 -2.96 -1.96
N ASN A 150 -17.01 -3.55 -1.51
CA ASN A 150 -18.09 -2.88 -0.77
C ASN A 150 -18.62 -1.62 -1.48
N TYR A 151 -18.84 -1.72 -2.80
CA TYR A 151 -19.60 -0.75 -3.56
C TYR A 151 -21.09 -1.09 -3.51
N SER A 152 -21.95 -0.09 -3.38
CA SER A 152 -23.41 -0.26 -3.32
C SER A 152 -24.03 -0.85 -4.61
N SER A 153 -23.32 -0.75 -5.75
CA SER A 153 -23.74 -1.29 -7.04
C SER A 153 -22.57 -1.32 -8.02
N THR A 154 -22.74 -2.11 -9.11
CA THR A 154 -21.81 -2.10 -10.25
C THR A 154 -21.76 -0.73 -10.95
N ALA A 155 -22.85 0.00 -10.96
CA ALA A 155 -22.91 1.36 -11.51
C ALA A 155 -22.05 2.33 -10.67
N HIS A 156 -22.13 2.23 -9.34
CA HIS A 156 -21.28 3.03 -8.44
C HIS A 156 -19.79 2.72 -8.65
N LEU A 157 -19.41 1.45 -8.70
CA LEU A 157 -18.03 1.04 -9.04
C LEU A 157 -17.61 1.62 -10.39
N SER A 158 -18.41 1.45 -11.45
CA SER A 158 -18.08 1.89 -12.81
C SER A 158 -17.90 3.41 -12.91
N ASN A 159 -18.75 4.16 -12.25
CA ASN A 159 -18.63 5.62 -12.18
C ASN A 159 -17.37 6.06 -11.45
N GLN A 160 -17.09 5.44 -10.30
CA GLN A 160 -15.88 5.76 -9.53
C GLN A 160 -14.62 5.35 -10.30
N PHE A 161 -14.62 4.18 -10.93
CA PHE A 161 -13.51 3.70 -11.76
C PHE A 161 -13.23 4.67 -12.91
N LYS A 162 -14.28 5.09 -13.64
CA LYS A 162 -14.14 6.05 -14.74
C LYS A 162 -13.66 7.42 -14.26
N LYS A 163 -14.17 7.90 -13.12
CA LYS A 163 -13.72 9.17 -12.53
C LYS A 163 -12.23 9.15 -12.17
N THR A 164 -11.74 8.00 -11.70
CA THR A 164 -10.35 7.86 -11.23
C THR A 164 -9.37 7.57 -12.37
N THR A 165 -9.77 6.76 -13.37
CA THR A 165 -8.86 6.25 -14.44
C THR A 165 -9.09 6.88 -15.80
N GLY A 166 -10.21 7.57 -16.01
CA GLY A 166 -10.64 8.05 -17.30
C GLY A 166 -11.34 6.98 -18.18
N LEU A 167 -11.32 5.70 -17.79
CA LEU A 167 -11.86 4.57 -18.55
C LEU A 167 -12.97 3.87 -17.75
N THR A 168 -13.92 3.27 -18.46
CA THR A 168 -14.83 2.32 -17.81
C THR A 168 -14.10 1.00 -17.52
N PRO A 169 -14.54 0.20 -16.52
CA PRO A 169 -13.95 -1.12 -16.25
C PRO A 169 -13.89 -2.02 -17.49
N THR A 170 -14.94 -2.03 -18.30
CA THR A 170 -15.02 -2.82 -19.54
C THR A 170 -14.01 -2.35 -20.59
N GLN A 171 -13.82 -1.03 -20.73
CA GLN A 171 -12.81 -0.48 -21.63
C GLN A 171 -11.41 -0.86 -21.16
N PHE A 172 -11.15 -0.74 -19.87
CA PHE A 172 -9.88 -1.12 -19.25
C PHE A 172 -9.57 -2.61 -19.50
N GLN A 173 -10.51 -3.50 -19.20
CA GLN A 173 -10.36 -4.94 -19.43
C GLN A 173 -10.03 -5.27 -20.89
N ARG A 174 -10.75 -4.65 -21.84
CA ARG A 174 -10.51 -4.84 -23.28
C ARG A 174 -9.11 -4.41 -23.71
N ILE A 175 -8.62 -3.28 -23.18
CA ILE A 175 -7.28 -2.78 -23.49
C ILE A 175 -6.21 -3.76 -22.99
N VAL A 176 -6.35 -4.25 -21.76
CA VAL A 176 -5.40 -5.19 -21.17
C VAL A 176 -5.39 -6.53 -21.91
N GLN A 177 -6.58 -7.06 -22.26
CA GLN A 177 -6.68 -8.30 -23.05
C GLN A 177 -6.01 -8.17 -24.43
N LYS A 178 -6.24 -7.06 -25.15
CA LYS A 178 -5.56 -6.81 -26.42
C LYS A 178 -4.05 -6.76 -26.27
N ARG A 179 -3.55 -6.11 -25.21
CA ARG A 179 -2.10 -6.01 -24.93
C ARG A 179 -1.50 -7.39 -24.64
N ASN A 180 -2.16 -8.20 -23.83
CA ASN A 180 -1.69 -9.54 -23.52
C ASN A 180 -1.63 -10.44 -24.76
N ASN A 181 -2.63 -10.38 -25.66
CA ASN A 181 -2.64 -11.14 -26.91
C ASN A 181 -1.51 -10.73 -27.86
N LEU A 182 -1.08 -9.45 -27.85
CA LEU A 182 0.04 -8.96 -28.67
C LEU A 182 1.41 -9.34 -28.12
N VAL A 183 1.52 -9.69 -26.85
CA VAL A 183 2.80 -10.08 -26.20
C VAL A 183 3.07 -11.58 -26.35
N TYR A 184 2.02 -12.39 -26.56
CA TYR A 184 2.10 -13.85 -26.66
C TYR A 184 1.85 -14.38 -28.08
N SER A 185 1.68 -13.52 -29.09
CA SER A 185 1.69 -13.84 -30.51
C SER A 185 3.05 -13.46 -31.13
#